data_81de9b0b6a83757d2037bdf8ecf2f024
#
_entry.id   81de9b0b6a83757d2037bdf8ecf2f024
#
_cell.length_a   1.000
_cell.length_b   1.000
_cell.length_c   1.000
_cell.angle_alpha   90.00
_cell.angle_beta   90.00
_cell.angle_gamma   90.00
#
_symmetry.space_group_name_H-M   'P 1'
#
loop_
_entity.id
_entity.type
_entity.pdbx_description
1 polymer ?
#
loop_
_entity_poly.entity_id
_entity_poly.type
_entity_poly.pdbx_seq_one_letter_code
_entity_poly.pdbx_strand_id
1 'polypeptide(L)'
;IGHVFDLEEIKSSYYTFFVDILHTTSLREFTFFLGKEVFRALQPAGRKAIDKLVVALKSLQGKITYDSVTGQPTFGISLGDIQRPEFTLEEIFTYLDNAGKPCLVAIDEFQQINEYEDNNVEALLRGHIQKMKNCHFVFAGSKRSIMSAMFQSPARPFYKSADPLELKAIDRDTYSNFVEKKFNEYGKSVSKATVEYVYDLFEGYTYYMQRTFNEAFASIDRGEE
;
A
#
# COMPACT_ATOMS: atom_id res chain seq x y z
N ILE A 1 0.51 -6.44 3.16
CA ILE A 1 0.37 -6.32 1.68
C ILE A 1 1.75 -6.34 1.03
N GLY A 2 2.66 -5.44 1.41
CA GLY A 2 4.00 -5.34 0.80
C GLY A 2 4.75 -6.69 0.73
N HIS A 3 4.78 -7.44 1.83
CA HIS A 3 5.42 -8.75 1.85
C HIS A 3 4.81 -9.74 0.83
N VAL A 4 3.49 -9.71 0.63
CA VAL A 4 2.83 -10.57 -0.37
C VAL A 4 3.23 -10.13 -1.79
N PHE A 5 3.33 -8.83 -2.03
CA PHE A 5 3.76 -8.30 -3.32
C PHE A 5 5.22 -8.63 -3.65
N ASP A 6 6.04 -8.93 -2.63
CA ASP A 6 7.44 -9.33 -2.80
C ASP A 6 7.64 -10.81 -3.13
N LEU A 7 6.61 -11.65 -3.03
CA LEU A 7 6.68 -13.06 -3.40
C LEU A 7 6.98 -13.22 -4.90
N GLU A 8 7.90 -14.12 -5.23
CA GLU A 8 8.33 -14.37 -6.61
C GLU A 8 7.16 -14.80 -7.53
N GLU A 9 6.23 -15.59 -7.01
CA GLU A 9 5.04 -16.02 -7.75
C GLU A 9 4.13 -14.83 -8.14
N ILE A 10 4.06 -13.82 -7.28
CA ILE A 10 3.30 -12.60 -7.54
C ILE A 10 4.06 -11.70 -8.53
N LYS A 11 5.36 -11.43 -8.29
CA LYS A 11 6.19 -10.59 -9.16
C LYS A 11 6.32 -11.15 -10.57
N SER A 12 6.35 -12.47 -10.72
CA SER A 12 6.40 -13.10 -12.05
C SER A 12 5.12 -12.88 -12.85
N SER A 13 3.97 -12.89 -12.18
CA SER A 13 2.63 -12.86 -12.81
C SER A 13 2.05 -11.46 -12.93
N TYR A 14 2.42 -10.54 -12.02
CA TYR A 14 1.81 -9.21 -11.92
C TYR A 14 2.86 -8.09 -11.88
N TYR A 15 2.46 -6.90 -12.30
CA TYR A 15 3.07 -5.66 -11.82
C TYR A 15 2.41 -5.26 -10.51
N THR A 16 3.20 -4.98 -9.49
CA THR A 16 2.69 -4.64 -8.15
C THR A 16 3.02 -3.20 -7.78
N PHE A 17 2.01 -2.48 -7.30
CA PHE A 17 2.11 -1.07 -6.90
C PHE A 17 1.51 -0.90 -5.51
N PHE A 18 2.31 -0.38 -4.57
CA PHE A 18 1.85 -0.10 -3.21
C PHE A 18 1.97 1.39 -2.93
N VAL A 19 0.84 2.03 -2.73
CA VAL A 19 0.73 3.49 -2.53
C VAL A 19 0.14 3.76 -1.16
N ASP A 20 0.91 4.36 -0.27
CA ASP A 20 0.42 4.89 1.00
C ASP A 20 0.03 6.35 0.81
N ILE A 21 -1.23 6.67 1.11
CA ILE A 21 -1.81 8.00 0.94
C ILE A 21 -2.11 8.72 2.26
N LEU A 22 -1.58 8.23 3.39
CA LEU A 22 -1.83 8.79 4.73
C LEU A 22 -1.61 10.31 4.81
N HIS A 23 -0.56 10.79 4.17
CA HIS A 23 -0.15 12.20 4.25
C HIS A 23 -0.66 13.07 3.09
N THR A 24 -1.55 12.53 2.25
CA THR A 24 -2.12 13.28 1.13
C THR A 24 -3.38 14.04 1.57
N THR A 25 -3.56 15.24 0.98
CA THR A 25 -4.68 16.14 1.28
C THR A 25 -5.50 16.51 0.04
N SER A 26 -5.07 16.06 -1.15
CA SER A 26 -5.69 16.43 -2.42
C SER A 26 -5.53 15.35 -3.48
N LEU A 27 -6.40 15.39 -4.50
CA LEU A 27 -6.30 14.56 -5.70
C LEU A 27 -4.95 14.74 -6.42
N ARG A 28 -4.39 15.95 -6.37
CA ARG A 28 -3.06 16.25 -6.95
C ARG A 28 -1.96 15.44 -6.26
N GLU A 29 -1.95 15.42 -4.94
CA GLU A 29 -0.99 14.64 -4.16
C GLU A 29 -1.17 13.15 -4.36
N PHE A 30 -2.41 12.67 -4.33
CA PHE A 30 -2.73 11.27 -4.66
C PHE A 30 -2.15 10.88 -6.02
N THR A 31 -2.42 11.68 -7.06
CA THR A 31 -1.95 11.43 -8.42
C THR A 31 -0.42 11.43 -8.50
N PHE A 32 0.22 12.35 -7.78
CA PHE A 32 1.69 12.43 -7.69
C PHE A 32 2.29 11.16 -7.07
N PHE A 33 1.78 10.73 -5.91
CA PHE A 33 2.32 9.54 -5.23
C PHE A 33 2.05 8.27 -6.03
N LEU A 34 0.87 8.13 -6.63
CA LEU A 34 0.56 7.02 -7.53
C LEU A 34 1.51 6.99 -8.74
N GLY A 35 1.72 8.12 -9.41
CA GLY A 35 2.63 8.22 -10.56
C GLY A 35 4.07 7.89 -10.18
N LYS A 36 4.54 8.38 -9.03
CA LYS A 36 5.87 8.08 -8.49
C LYS A 36 6.05 6.58 -8.21
N GLU A 37 5.05 5.95 -7.62
CA GLU A 37 5.09 4.51 -7.34
C GLU A 37 5.06 3.67 -8.61
N VAL A 38 4.22 4.02 -9.58
CA VAL A 38 4.18 3.37 -10.90
C VAL A 38 5.53 3.47 -11.60
N PHE A 39 6.14 4.65 -11.59
CA PHE A 39 7.47 4.85 -12.16
C PHE A 39 8.52 3.97 -11.45
N ARG A 40 8.55 3.98 -10.11
CA ARG A 40 9.48 3.20 -9.29
C ARG A 40 9.36 1.70 -9.56
N ALA A 41 8.15 1.17 -9.57
CA ALA A 41 7.89 -0.25 -9.74
C ALA A 41 8.20 -0.75 -11.16
N LEU A 42 8.21 0.14 -12.16
CA LEU A 42 8.54 -0.21 -13.53
C LEU A 42 10.04 -0.11 -13.86
N GLN A 43 10.85 0.51 -13.01
CA GLN A 43 12.31 0.60 -13.26
C GLN A 43 12.96 -0.77 -13.49
N PRO A 44 12.68 -1.83 -12.71
CA PRO A 44 13.24 -3.16 -12.97
C PRO A 44 12.79 -3.80 -14.30
N ALA A 45 11.64 -3.38 -14.84
CA ALA A 45 11.14 -3.86 -16.13
C ALA A 45 11.88 -3.26 -17.33
N GLY A 46 12.82 -2.35 -17.06
CA GLY A 46 13.74 -1.78 -18.04
C GLY A 46 13.21 -0.57 -18.80
N ARG A 47 14.11 0.03 -19.57
CA ARG A 47 13.90 1.30 -20.27
C ARG A 47 12.63 1.33 -21.13
N LYS A 48 12.31 0.23 -21.83
CA LYS A 48 11.11 0.16 -22.68
C LYS A 48 9.79 0.36 -21.94
N ALA A 49 9.70 -0.11 -20.69
CA ALA A 49 8.49 0.08 -19.85
C ALA A 49 8.35 1.55 -19.43
N ILE A 50 9.46 2.17 -19.07
CA ILE A 50 9.50 3.59 -18.69
C ILE A 50 9.21 4.48 -19.93
N ASP A 51 9.80 4.19 -21.09
CA ASP A 51 9.53 4.96 -22.32
C ASP A 51 8.04 4.93 -22.67
N LYS A 52 7.37 3.77 -22.51
CA LYS A 52 5.92 3.66 -22.70
C LYS A 52 5.13 4.51 -21.71
N LEU A 53 5.54 4.53 -20.43
CA LEU A 53 4.92 5.38 -19.42
C LEU A 53 5.09 6.86 -19.77
N VAL A 54 6.30 7.28 -20.16
CA VAL A 54 6.60 8.67 -20.58
C VAL A 54 5.69 9.11 -21.72
N VAL A 55 5.52 8.24 -22.73
CA VAL A 55 4.63 8.51 -23.88
C VAL A 55 3.17 8.56 -23.49
N ALA A 56 2.75 7.74 -22.50
CA ALA A 56 1.38 7.72 -22.00
C ALA A 56 1.02 8.97 -21.20
N LEU A 57 1.97 9.49 -20.39
CA LEU A 57 1.76 10.66 -19.54
C LEU A 57 1.96 11.99 -20.31
N LYS A 58 1.06 12.26 -21.25
CA LYS A 58 1.12 13.47 -22.10
C LYS A 58 1.04 14.76 -21.30
N SER A 59 0.27 14.78 -20.21
CA SER A 59 0.15 15.92 -19.31
C SER A 59 1.45 16.29 -18.59
N LEU A 60 2.42 15.35 -18.55
CA LEU A 60 3.73 15.50 -17.92
C LEU A 60 4.90 15.45 -18.90
N GLN A 61 4.66 15.68 -20.19
CA GLN A 61 5.70 15.64 -21.23
C GLN A 61 6.83 16.63 -20.90
N GLY A 62 8.08 16.15 -21.05
CA GLY A 62 9.28 16.94 -20.77
C GLY A 62 9.68 17.01 -19.28
N LYS A 63 8.92 16.39 -18.38
CA LYS A 63 9.20 16.34 -16.93
C LYS A 63 9.87 15.04 -16.47
N ILE A 64 9.84 14.00 -17.30
CA ILE A 64 10.63 12.79 -17.07
C ILE A 64 11.93 12.96 -17.84
N THR A 65 13.04 13.00 -17.13
CA THR A 65 14.38 13.20 -17.67
C THR A 65 15.22 11.93 -17.49
N TYR A 66 16.33 11.87 -18.21
CA TYR A 66 17.30 10.80 -18.05
C TYR A 66 18.56 11.36 -17.40
N ASP A 67 19.08 10.63 -16.42
CA ASP A 67 20.40 10.94 -15.85
C ASP A 67 21.47 10.86 -16.94
N SER A 68 22.25 11.91 -17.10
CA SER A 68 23.23 12.03 -18.18
C SER A 68 24.43 11.09 -18.03
N VAL A 69 24.68 10.59 -16.83
CA VAL A 69 25.82 9.72 -16.51
C VAL A 69 25.42 8.25 -16.60
N THR A 70 24.29 7.90 -15.97
CA THR A 70 23.81 6.50 -15.87
C THR A 70 22.87 6.11 -17.00
N GLY A 71 22.30 7.08 -17.73
CA GLY A 71 21.24 6.85 -18.71
C GLY A 71 19.92 6.35 -18.11
N GLN A 72 19.83 6.33 -16.78
CA GLN A 72 18.63 5.90 -16.06
C GLN A 72 17.56 7.00 -16.11
N PRO A 73 16.28 6.62 -16.29
CA PRO A 73 15.20 7.59 -16.22
C PRO A 73 15.04 8.07 -14.78
N THR A 74 14.87 9.37 -14.62
CA THR A 74 14.59 10.03 -13.35
C THR A 74 13.20 10.61 -13.35
N PHE A 75 12.46 10.37 -12.26
CA PHE A 75 11.15 10.97 -12.05
C PHE A 75 11.34 12.41 -11.55
N GLY A 76 11.67 13.32 -12.49
CA GLY A 76 11.88 14.74 -12.23
C GLY A 76 10.59 15.56 -12.05
N ILE A 77 9.45 14.87 -11.83
CA ILE A 77 8.15 15.50 -11.66
C ILE A 77 8.02 16.00 -10.23
N SER A 78 7.64 17.28 -10.09
CA SER A 78 7.24 17.88 -8.83
C SER A 78 5.71 17.93 -8.72
N LEU A 79 5.21 18.13 -7.51
CA LEU A 79 3.78 18.28 -7.27
C LEU A 79 3.17 19.42 -8.10
N GLY A 80 3.93 20.53 -8.27
CA GLY A 80 3.53 21.70 -9.06
C GLY A 80 3.41 21.42 -10.57
N ASP A 81 3.98 20.33 -11.08
CA ASP A 81 3.89 19.96 -12.51
C ASP A 81 2.54 19.32 -12.85
N ILE A 82 1.84 18.80 -11.86
CA ILE A 82 0.51 18.21 -12.04
C ILE A 82 -0.53 19.34 -12.00
N GLN A 83 -0.73 19.97 -13.14
CA GLN A 83 -1.68 21.09 -13.27
C GLN A 83 -3.14 20.64 -13.34
N ARG A 84 -3.38 19.44 -13.86
CA ARG A 84 -4.71 18.86 -14.10
C ARG A 84 -4.71 17.41 -13.60
N PRO A 85 -4.85 17.20 -12.26
CA PRO A 85 -4.69 15.89 -11.66
C PRO A 85 -5.64 14.82 -12.19
N GLU A 86 -6.87 15.19 -12.58
CA GLU A 86 -7.84 14.26 -13.14
C GLU A 86 -7.35 13.65 -14.46
N PHE A 87 -6.76 14.47 -15.34
CA PHE A 87 -6.21 14.01 -16.63
C PHE A 87 -4.96 13.16 -16.42
N THR A 88 -4.06 13.58 -15.54
CA THR A 88 -2.85 12.81 -15.23
C THR A 88 -3.22 11.46 -14.64
N LEU A 89 -4.21 11.41 -13.75
CA LEU A 89 -4.72 10.18 -13.17
C LEU A 89 -5.32 9.25 -14.23
N GLU A 90 -6.12 9.78 -15.16
CA GLU A 90 -6.67 9.03 -16.28
C GLU A 90 -5.57 8.43 -17.17
N GLU A 91 -4.52 9.19 -17.45
CA GLU A 91 -3.35 8.73 -18.22
C GLU A 91 -2.63 7.59 -17.50
N ILE A 92 -2.42 7.70 -16.17
CA ILE A 92 -1.81 6.64 -15.35
C ILE A 92 -2.67 5.38 -15.40
N PHE A 93 -3.97 5.48 -15.15
CA PHE A 93 -4.86 4.32 -15.17
C PHE A 93 -4.95 3.69 -16.57
N THR A 94 -5.02 4.51 -17.62
CA THR A 94 -4.98 4.01 -19.02
C THR A 94 -3.69 3.24 -19.29
N TYR A 95 -2.56 3.74 -18.82
CA TYR A 95 -1.27 3.04 -18.94
C TYR A 95 -1.28 1.70 -18.23
N LEU A 96 -1.76 1.66 -16.97
CA LEU A 96 -1.83 0.43 -16.17
C LEU A 96 -2.77 -0.62 -16.81
N ASP A 97 -3.92 -0.18 -17.31
CA ASP A 97 -4.90 -1.08 -17.96
C ASP A 97 -4.41 -1.67 -19.28
N ASN A 98 -3.46 -1.01 -19.95
CA ASN A 98 -2.79 -1.48 -21.16
C ASN A 98 -1.40 -2.08 -20.90
N ALA A 99 -1.05 -2.36 -19.66
CA ALA A 99 0.24 -2.95 -19.33
C ALA A 99 0.39 -4.38 -19.90
N GLY A 100 1.64 -4.80 -20.12
CA GLY A 100 1.96 -6.10 -20.74
C GLY A 100 1.63 -7.32 -19.87
N LYS A 101 1.35 -7.12 -18.58
CA LYS A 101 0.82 -8.14 -17.64
C LYS A 101 -0.12 -7.47 -16.64
N PRO A 102 -1.00 -8.23 -15.97
CA PRO A 102 -1.94 -7.68 -15.01
C PRO A 102 -1.27 -6.87 -13.89
N CYS A 103 -1.97 -5.86 -13.40
CA CYS A 103 -1.53 -4.99 -12.35
C CYS A 103 -2.26 -5.28 -11.03
N LEU A 104 -1.52 -5.31 -9.92
CA LEU A 104 -2.06 -5.29 -8.56
C LEU A 104 -1.73 -3.94 -7.95
N VAL A 105 -2.74 -3.15 -7.64
CA VAL A 105 -2.60 -1.81 -7.07
C VAL A 105 -3.17 -1.83 -5.66
N ALA A 106 -2.31 -1.72 -4.65
CA ALA A 106 -2.72 -1.56 -3.28
C ALA A 106 -2.63 -0.08 -2.88
N ILE A 107 -3.71 0.44 -2.36
CA ILE A 107 -3.79 1.81 -1.82
C ILE A 107 -4.02 1.68 -0.32
N ASP A 108 -3.01 2.07 0.45
CA ASP A 108 -3.07 2.06 1.91
C ASP A 108 -3.60 3.39 2.46
N GLU A 109 -4.26 3.30 3.61
CA GLU A 109 -4.97 4.40 4.26
C GLU A 109 -6.03 5.05 3.34
N PHE A 110 -6.73 4.20 2.53
CA PHE A 110 -7.66 4.66 1.50
C PHE A 110 -8.75 5.59 2.00
N GLN A 111 -9.16 5.48 3.27
CA GLN A 111 -10.12 6.41 3.87
C GLN A 111 -9.65 7.87 3.86
N GLN A 112 -8.35 8.13 3.63
CA GLN A 112 -7.80 9.48 3.57
C GLN A 112 -8.43 10.35 2.48
N ILE A 113 -8.92 9.75 1.39
CA ILE A 113 -9.61 10.49 0.31
C ILE A 113 -10.86 11.24 0.77
N ASN A 114 -11.44 10.87 1.94
CA ASN A 114 -12.58 11.61 2.50
C ASN A 114 -12.18 12.95 3.11
N GLU A 115 -10.90 13.14 3.40
CA GLU A 115 -10.36 14.38 3.98
C GLU A 115 -9.90 15.36 2.90
N TYR A 116 -9.98 14.98 1.60
CA TYR A 116 -9.54 15.86 0.52
C TYR A 116 -10.50 17.03 0.34
N GLU A 117 -9.93 18.20 0.06
CA GLU A 117 -10.71 19.40 -0.26
C GLU A 117 -11.37 19.33 -1.64
N ASP A 118 -10.85 18.47 -2.51
CA ASP A 118 -11.37 18.26 -3.85
C ASP A 118 -12.75 17.59 -3.81
N ASN A 119 -13.69 18.08 -4.58
CA ASN A 119 -15.03 17.51 -4.66
C ASN A 119 -15.05 16.19 -5.47
N ASN A 120 -15.86 15.24 -5.02
CA ASN A 120 -16.17 14.01 -5.76
C ASN A 120 -15.00 13.09 -6.09
N VAL A 121 -13.90 13.13 -5.34
CA VAL A 121 -12.71 12.27 -5.56
C VAL A 121 -13.08 10.79 -5.54
N GLU A 122 -13.92 10.37 -4.59
CA GLU A 122 -14.41 9.00 -4.50
C GLU A 122 -15.14 8.55 -5.76
N ALA A 123 -16.04 9.38 -6.29
CA ALA A 123 -16.77 9.08 -7.51
C ALA A 123 -15.88 9.07 -8.75
N LEU A 124 -14.88 9.97 -8.82
CA LEU A 124 -13.89 10.01 -9.88
C LEU A 124 -13.07 8.71 -9.90
N LEU A 125 -12.48 8.33 -8.77
CA LEU A 125 -11.71 7.10 -8.65
C LEU A 125 -12.55 5.88 -9.01
N ARG A 126 -13.76 5.78 -8.46
CA ARG A 126 -14.68 4.69 -8.78
C ARG A 126 -15.00 4.62 -10.26
N GLY A 127 -15.21 5.77 -10.90
CA GLY A 127 -15.51 5.87 -12.33
C GLY A 127 -14.39 5.35 -13.23
N HIS A 128 -13.13 5.51 -12.84
CA HIS A 128 -11.98 4.96 -13.55
C HIS A 128 -11.79 3.47 -13.23
N ILE A 129 -11.73 3.12 -11.96
CA ILE A 129 -11.41 1.76 -11.48
C ILE A 129 -12.37 0.70 -12.03
N GLN A 130 -13.68 1.00 -12.05
CA GLN A 130 -14.68 0.04 -12.54
C GLN A 130 -14.57 -0.32 -14.02
N LYS A 131 -13.88 0.51 -14.82
CA LYS A 131 -13.70 0.30 -16.25
C LYS A 131 -12.46 -0.52 -16.57
N MET A 132 -11.53 -0.60 -15.62
CA MET A 132 -10.26 -1.28 -15.82
C MET A 132 -10.45 -2.80 -15.84
N LYS A 133 -9.79 -3.46 -16.78
CA LYS A 133 -9.90 -4.91 -17.00
C LYS A 133 -8.63 -5.65 -16.62
N ASN A 134 -7.50 -4.96 -16.67
CA ASN A 134 -6.17 -5.53 -16.44
C ASN A 134 -5.59 -5.12 -15.07
N CYS A 135 -6.40 -4.47 -14.21
CA CYS A 135 -5.98 -4.02 -12.89
C CYS A 135 -6.89 -4.56 -11.80
N HIS A 136 -6.27 -5.05 -10.73
CA HIS A 136 -6.93 -5.46 -9.50
C HIS A 136 -6.51 -4.51 -8.37
N PHE A 137 -7.48 -4.09 -7.57
CA PHE A 137 -7.25 -3.12 -6.51
C PHE A 137 -7.44 -3.74 -5.13
N VAL A 138 -6.55 -3.38 -4.21
CA VAL A 138 -6.65 -3.66 -2.78
C VAL A 138 -6.73 -2.33 -2.05
N PHE A 139 -7.82 -2.08 -1.37
CA PHE A 139 -8.01 -0.89 -0.54
C PHE A 139 -7.78 -1.28 0.92
N ALA A 140 -6.73 -0.76 1.52
CA ALA A 140 -6.44 -0.97 2.92
C ALA A 140 -6.71 0.32 3.71
N GLY A 141 -7.05 0.19 4.98
CA GLY A 141 -7.28 1.32 5.85
C GLY A 141 -7.47 0.90 7.30
N SER A 142 -7.01 1.76 8.20
CA SER A 142 -7.04 1.53 9.65
C SER A 142 -8.34 2.02 10.31
N LYS A 143 -9.04 2.99 9.69
CA LYS A 143 -10.30 3.55 10.23
C LYS A 143 -11.50 2.71 9.76
N ARG A 144 -11.75 1.58 10.46
CA ARG A 144 -12.78 0.59 10.11
C ARG A 144 -14.14 1.19 9.80
N SER A 145 -14.65 2.09 10.64
CA SER A 145 -15.98 2.69 10.46
C SER A 145 -16.09 3.48 9.16
N ILE A 146 -15.03 4.19 8.77
CA ILE A 146 -15.00 4.97 7.53
C ILE A 146 -14.91 4.02 6.34
N MET A 147 -14.00 3.04 6.36
CA MET A 147 -13.88 2.04 5.31
C MET A 147 -15.20 1.27 5.10
N SER A 148 -15.83 0.84 6.19
CA SER A 148 -17.15 0.19 6.12
C SER A 148 -18.21 1.11 5.49
N ALA A 149 -18.26 2.38 5.88
CA ALA A 149 -19.19 3.33 5.29
C ALA A 149 -18.93 3.51 3.76
N MET A 150 -17.68 3.58 3.32
CA MET A 150 -17.33 3.74 1.90
C MET A 150 -17.79 2.56 1.04
N PHE A 151 -17.59 1.32 1.51
CA PHE A 151 -17.85 0.12 0.70
C PHE A 151 -19.19 -0.55 0.96
N GLN A 152 -19.86 -0.26 2.08
CA GLN A 152 -21.12 -0.92 2.47
C GLN A 152 -22.34 0.00 2.49
N SER A 153 -22.16 1.33 2.43
CA SER A 153 -23.28 2.26 2.38
C SER A 153 -23.78 2.47 0.95
N PRO A 154 -25.10 2.30 0.69
CA PRO A 154 -25.70 2.54 -0.66
C PRO A 154 -25.52 3.96 -1.17
N ALA A 155 -25.28 4.93 -0.29
CA ALA A 155 -25.09 6.34 -0.66
C ALA A 155 -23.68 6.65 -1.16
N ARG A 156 -22.74 5.69 -1.12
CA ARG A 156 -21.33 5.92 -1.46
C ARG A 156 -20.98 5.35 -2.82
N PRO A 157 -20.07 6.02 -3.59
CA PRO A 157 -19.63 5.56 -4.91
C PRO A 157 -19.04 4.14 -4.94
N PHE A 158 -18.30 3.74 -3.90
CA PHE A 158 -17.71 2.40 -3.81
C PHE A 158 -18.64 1.32 -3.25
N TYR A 159 -19.94 1.61 -3.09
CA TYR A 159 -20.88 0.61 -2.59
C TYR A 159 -20.79 -0.71 -3.35
N LYS A 160 -20.54 -1.81 -2.62
CA LYS A 160 -20.41 -3.19 -3.15
C LYS A 160 -19.39 -3.33 -4.30
N SER A 161 -18.32 -2.56 -4.28
CA SER A 161 -17.31 -2.61 -5.35
C SER A 161 -16.07 -3.41 -4.98
N ALA A 162 -15.97 -3.89 -3.76
CA ALA A 162 -14.92 -4.77 -3.29
C ALA A 162 -15.46 -5.74 -2.22
N ASP A 163 -14.81 -6.90 -2.11
CA ASP A 163 -15.11 -7.85 -1.05
C ASP A 163 -14.36 -7.46 0.22
N PRO A 164 -15.04 -7.26 1.35
CA PRO A 164 -14.42 -6.84 2.58
C PRO A 164 -13.64 -8.00 3.22
N LEU A 165 -12.38 -7.75 3.56
CA LEU A 165 -11.54 -8.62 4.38
C LEU A 165 -11.22 -7.92 5.70
N GLU A 166 -11.80 -8.39 6.78
CA GLU A 166 -11.52 -7.88 8.11
C GLU A 166 -10.36 -8.66 8.75
N LEU A 167 -9.27 -7.96 9.06
CA LEU A 167 -8.17 -8.54 9.84
C LEU A 167 -8.54 -8.52 11.32
N LYS A 168 -8.71 -9.71 11.88
CA LYS A 168 -8.93 -9.93 13.31
C LYS A 168 -7.59 -9.99 14.05
N ALA A 169 -7.64 -9.99 15.39
CA ALA A 169 -6.48 -10.32 16.22
C ALA A 169 -5.90 -11.67 15.77
N ILE A 170 -4.58 -11.80 15.81
CA ILE A 170 -3.88 -13.05 15.53
C ILE A 170 -4.34 -14.06 16.61
N ASP A 171 -4.60 -15.29 16.17
CA ASP A 171 -4.97 -16.37 17.11
C ASP A 171 -3.95 -16.52 18.24
N ARG A 172 -4.45 -16.75 19.47
CA ARG A 172 -3.63 -16.76 20.69
C ARG A 172 -2.52 -17.80 20.67
N ASP A 173 -2.84 -19.02 20.25
CA ASP A 173 -1.85 -20.10 20.15
C ASP A 173 -0.84 -19.83 19.05
N THR A 174 -1.30 -19.33 17.90
CA THR A 174 -0.44 -18.94 16.78
C THR A 174 0.54 -17.86 17.21
N TYR A 175 0.07 -16.84 17.93
CA TYR A 175 0.94 -15.77 18.43
C TYR A 175 1.95 -16.28 19.46
N SER A 176 1.48 -17.14 20.42
CA SER A 176 2.33 -17.69 21.45
C SER A 176 3.46 -18.53 20.86
N ASN A 177 3.16 -19.41 19.93
CA ASN A 177 4.16 -20.23 19.24
C ASN A 177 5.17 -19.37 18.46
N PHE A 178 4.71 -18.29 17.86
CA PHE A 178 5.59 -17.34 17.15
C PHE A 178 6.58 -16.67 18.11
N VAL A 179 6.12 -16.17 19.26
CA VAL A 179 6.98 -15.49 20.23
C VAL A 179 7.99 -16.46 20.83
N GLU A 180 7.56 -17.65 21.28
CA GLU A 180 8.45 -18.69 21.77
C GLU A 180 9.52 -19.05 20.76
N LYS A 181 9.14 -19.27 19.49
CA LYS A 181 10.07 -19.55 18.40
C LYS A 181 11.10 -18.43 18.25
N LYS A 182 10.64 -17.15 18.27
CA LYS A 182 11.53 -15.99 18.12
C LYS A 182 12.53 -15.87 19.26
N PHE A 183 12.13 -16.10 20.49
CA PHE A 183 13.06 -16.11 21.63
C PHE A 183 14.10 -17.24 21.49
N ASN A 184 13.65 -18.45 21.17
CA ASN A 184 14.53 -19.62 21.01
C ASN A 184 15.54 -19.46 19.86
N GLU A 185 15.19 -18.82 18.76
CA GLU A 185 16.10 -18.53 17.63
C GLU A 185 17.36 -17.75 18.06
N TYR A 186 17.27 -17.00 19.16
CA TYR A 186 18.37 -16.21 19.72
C TYR A 186 18.90 -16.74 21.06
N GLY A 187 18.62 -18.01 21.39
CA GLY A 187 19.09 -18.64 22.62
C GLY A 187 18.44 -18.14 23.89
N LYS A 188 17.29 -17.46 23.80
CA LYS A 188 16.49 -16.96 24.92
C LYS A 188 15.25 -17.82 25.10
N SER A 189 14.59 -17.69 26.25
CA SER A 189 13.35 -18.40 26.49
C SER A 189 12.30 -17.49 27.12
N VAL A 190 11.05 -17.76 26.78
CA VAL A 190 9.86 -17.18 27.42
C VAL A 190 8.84 -18.30 27.55
N SER A 191 8.15 -18.38 28.69
CA SER A 191 7.13 -19.41 28.84
C SER A 191 5.87 -19.10 28.06
N LYS A 192 5.23 -20.14 27.51
CA LYS A 192 3.93 -19.99 26.84
C LYS A 192 2.91 -19.29 27.73
N ALA A 193 2.88 -19.62 29.03
CA ALA A 193 1.99 -18.99 29.99
C ALA A 193 2.21 -17.47 30.11
N THR A 194 3.49 -17.02 30.06
CA THR A 194 3.81 -15.57 30.04
C THR A 194 3.29 -14.91 28.79
N VAL A 195 3.48 -15.55 27.62
CA VAL A 195 3.01 -15.00 26.34
C VAL A 195 1.48 -14.90 26.33
N GLU A 196 0.80 -15.94 26.79
CA GLU A 196 -0.64 -15.98 26.89
C GLU A 196 -1.20 -14.93 27.85
N TYR A 197 -0.54 -14.73 28.99
CA TYR A 197 -0.91 -13.66 29.92
C TYR A 197 -0.82 -12.26 29.30
N VAL A 198 0.28 -11.98 28.58
CA VAL A 198 0.45 -10.71 27.85
C VAL A 198 -0.58 -10.56 26.74
N TYR A 199 -0.90 -11.65 26.03
CA TYR A 199 -1.94 -11.65 25.00
C TYR A 199 -3.30 -11.27 25.59
N ASP A 200 -3.68 -11.89 26.71
CA ASP A 200 -4.96 -11.63 27.37
C ASP A 200 -5.02 -10.21 27.94
N LEU A 201 -3.90 -9.73 28.51
CA LEU A 201 -3.77 -8.37 29.05
C LEU A 201 -4.02 -7.29 27.98
N PHE A 202 -3.55 -7.51 26.76
CA PHE A 202 -3.69 -6.57 25.64
C PHE A 202 -4.79 -6.97 24.65
N GLU A 203 -5.62 -7.95 24.97
CA GLU A 203 -6.74 -8.40 24.13
C GLU A 203 -6.31 -8.70 22.67
N GLY A 204 -5.11 -9.21 22.46
CA GLY A 204 -4.56 -9.52 21.14
C GLY A 204 -4.10 -8.31 20.33
N TYR A 205 -4.01 -7.12 20.92
CA TYR A 205 -3.49 -5.92 20.26
C TYR A 205 -2.00 -6.07 19.95
N THR A 206 -1.69 -6.40 18.71
CA THR A 206 -0.34 -6.78 18.23
C THR A 206 0.72 -5.73 18.57
N TYR A 207 0.42 -4.45 18.43
CA TYR A 207 1.38 -3.36 18.71
C TYR A 207 1.89 -3.39 20.15
N TYR A 208 0.98 -3.48 21.14
CA TYR A 208 1.37 -3.49 22.56
C TYR A 208 2.10 -4.78 22.93
N MET A 209 1.63 -5.91 22.43
CA MET A 209 2.28 -7.20 22.65
C MET A 209 3.71 -7.22 22.09
N GLN A 210 3.90 -6.79 20.83
CA GLN A 210 5.24 -6.72 20.22
C GLN A 210 6.17 -5.79 21.00
N ARG A 211 5.69 -4.64 21.41
CA ARG A 211 6.49 -3.71 22.22
C ARG A 211 6.92 -4.33 23.54
N THR A 212 5.99 -4.98 24.24
CA THR A 212 6.29 -5.68 25.52
C THR A 212 7.35 -6.77 25.33
N PHE A 213 7.21 -7.61 24.30
CA PHE A 213 8.19 -8.68 24.05
C PHE A 213 9.51 -8.16 23.51
N ASN A 214 9.54 -7.06 22.79
CA ASN A 214 10.80 -6.42 22.40
C ASN A 214 11.57 -5.89 23.63
N GLU A 215 10.90 -5.26 24.56
CA GLU A 215 11.53 -4.80 25.82
C GLU A 215 11.98 -5.98 26.68
N ALA A 216 11.13 -7.00 26.86
CA ALA A 216 11.50 -8.21 27.60
C ALA A 216 12.72 -8.91 26.95
N PHE A 217 12.76 -9.00 25.63
CA PHE A 217 13.88 -9.58 24.89
C PHE A 217 15.17 -8.79 25.14
N ALA A 218 15.12 -7.46 25.10
CA ALA A 218 16.26 -6.59 25.35
C ALA A 218 16.72 -6.61 26.83
N SER A 219 15.80 -6.78 27.79
CA SER A 219 16.12 -6.87 29.21
C SER A 219 16.95 -8.12 29.56
N ILE A 220 16.68 -9.27 28.92
CA ILE A 220 17.46 -10.49 29.10
C ILE A 220 18.94 -10.26 28.71
N ASP A 221 19.22 -9.48 27.65
CA ASP A 221 20.59 -9.15 27.26
C ASP A 221 21.33 -8.26 28.27
N ARG A 222 20.57 -7.44 29.00
CA ARG A 222 21.10 -6.54 30.05
C ARG A 222 21.28 -7.24 31.40
N GLY A 223 20.84 -8.50 31.54
CA GLY A 223 20.87 -9.23 32.79
C GLY A 223 19.87 -8.68 33.84
N GLU A 224 18.85 -7.98 33.38
CA GLU A 224 17.74 -7.49 34.22
C GLU A 224 16.73 -8.65 34.37
N GLU A 225 16.47 -9.08 35.63
CA GLU A 225 15.46 -10.10 35.99
C GLU A 225 14.06 -9.50 36.12
#